data_cee1cf97b074610703acaae3473fc739
#
_entry.id   cee1cf97b074610703acaae3473fc739
#
_cell.length_a   1.000
_cell.length_b   1.000
_cell.length_c   1.000
_cell.angle_alpha   90.00
_cell.angle_beta   90.00
_cell.angle_gamma   90.00
#
_symmetry.space_group_name_H-M   'P 1'
#
loop_
_entity.id
_entity.type
_entity.pdbx_description
1 polymer ?
#
loop_
_entity_poly.entity_id
_entity_poly.type
_entity_poly.pdbx_seq_one_letter_code
_entity_poly.pdbx_strand_id
1 'polypeptide(L)'
;MGEKPGARICGKSGRRRRTKFPKGSADVRLREFFRDNERFADVFNSFLFQGTNRIAPEELQEMDTNVSASILSRELQEVLKRTRDIVKFDSHGTCYRILGIEHQQHIHYAMPLRTMIYDSLTYLRHAEGIGRRNRKDRRYRTVDEFLSGMRKGDRLIPCYTMVIYWGEEKWDGPRSLGDMMEFGGRGGNAAHFQDYGPAALICVNELEEYPFQNTDVFQLFQAVHELYKNAGRQMPETLESVGVMTAYTAAAITGTTKELRKALADTGQEGKERVDMCKAFQRALKEERAEGRVEGKVEGQAEMAGRLIKEGVAPETVRKSTQLSEKEWAEVMKSLG
;
A
#
# COMPACT_ATOMS: atom_id res chain seq x y z
N MET A 1 16.48 -57.90 -41.71
CA MET A 1 16.89 -56.75 -42.57
C MET A 1 15.85 -55.68 -42.47
N GLY A 2 16.24 -54.47 -42.05
CA GLY A 2 15.37 -53.32 -42.02
C GLY A 2 15.52 -52.52 -40.75
N GLU A 3 16.66 -51.85 -40.57
CA GLU A 3 16.87 -50.84 -39.55
C GLU A 3 15.97 -49.64 -39.79
N LYS A 4 15.34 -49.12 -38.71
CA LYS A 4 14.67 -47.81 -38.72
C LYS A 4 15.56 -46.78 -38.05
N PRO A 5 15.70 -45.56 -38.61
CA PRO A 5 16.61 -44.52 -38.10
C PRO A 5 16.00 -43.77 -36.90
N GLY A 6 16.91 -43.39 -36.02
CA GLY A 6 16.63 -42.73 -34.76
C GLY A 6 15.92 -41.36 -34.87
N ALA A 7 14.98 -41.15 -33.94
CA ALA A 7 14.31 -39.89 -33.74
C ALA A 7 15.24 -38.90 -33.00
N ARG A 8 15.56 -37.78 -33.65
CA ARG A 8 16.24 -36.65 -33.05
C ARG A 8 15.31 -35.99 -32.04
N ILE A 9 15.70 -35.97 -30.77
CA ILE A 9 15.05 -35.19 -29.73
C ILE A 9 15.42 -33.71 -29.94
N CYS A 10 14.46 -32.95 -30.49
CA CYS A 10 14.58 -31.50 -30.63
C CYS A 10 14.36 -30.88 -29.27
N GLY A 11 15.44 -30.40 -28.66
CA GLY A 11 15.38 -29.64 -27.39
C GLY A 11 14.61 -28.33 -27.58
N LYS A 12 13.41 -28.26 -27.00
CA LYS A 12 12.67 -27.00 -26.87
C LYS A 12 13.42 -26.12 -25.88
N SER A 13 14.16 -25.12 -26.37
CA SER A 13 14.67 -24.02 -25.57
C SER A 13 13.49 -23.31 -24.94
N GLY A 14 13.33 -23.45 -23.61
CA GLY A 14 12.35 -22.76 -22.86
C GLY A 14 12.62 -21.24 -22.93
N ARG A 15 11.83 -20.53 -23.73
CA ARG A 15 11.77 -19.07 -23.66
C ARG A 15 11.38 -18.72 -22.24
N ARG A 16 12.35 -18.25 -21.43
CA ARG A 16 12.09 -17.58 -20.16
C ARG A 16 11.05 -16.49 -20.42
N ARG A 17 9.84 -16.64 -19.85
CA ARG A 17 8.82 -15.59 -19.84
C ARG A 17 9.45 -14.40 -19.09
N ARG A 18 9.79 -13.34 -19.80
CA ARG A 18 10.05 -12.04 -19.18
C ARG A 18 8.78 -11.67 -18.43
N THR A 19 8.85 -11.68 -17.11
CA THR A 19 7.78 -11.17 -16.26
C THR A 19 7.61 -9.68 -16.58
N LYS A 20 6.57 -9.36 -17.35
CA LYS A 20 6.13 -7.98 -17.55
C LYS A 20 5.52 -7.52 -16.23
N PHE A 21 6.28 -6.76 -15.46
CA PHE A 21 5.74 -6.14 -14.25
C PHE A 21 4.66 -5.14 -14.64
N PRO A 22 3.45 -5.23 -14.05
CA PRO A 22 2.37 -4.32 -14.37
C PRO A 22 2.78 -2.89 -14.01
N LYS A 23 2.51 -1.94 -14.90
CA LYS A 23 2.55 -0.52 -14.63
C LYS A 23 1.34 -0.23 -13.74
N GLY A 24 1.52 -0.15 -12.42
CA GLY A 24 0.43 0.06 -11.47
C GLY A 24 0.78 1.11 -10.44
N SER A 25 -0.25 1.85 -9.99
CA SER A 25 -0.20 2.69 -8.80
C SER A 25 0.08 1.83 -7.56
N ALA A 26 0.40 2.47 -6.42
CA ALA A 26 0.60 1.80 -5.14
C ALA A 26 -0.57 0.86 -4.79
N ASP A 27 -1.80 1.30 -5.03
CA ASP A 27 -3.03 0.54 -4.77
C ASP A 27 -3.09 -0.80 -5.51
N VAL A 28 -2.73 -0.78 -6.81
CA VAL A 28 -2.73 -2.01 -7.62
C VAL A 28 -1.69 -3.00 -7.10
N ARG A 29 -0.51 -2.50 -6.73
CA ARG A 29 0.57 -3.35 -6.22
C ARG A 29 0.29 -3.90 -4.83
N LEU A 30 -0.25 -3.07 -3.94
CA LEU A 30 -0.67 -3.51 -2.61
C LEU A 30 -1.76 -4.58 -2.71
N ARG A 31 -2.73 -4.40 -3.62
CA ARG A 31 -3.76 -5.41 -3.87
C ARG A 31 -3.16 -6.71 -4.39
N GLU A 32 -2.25 -6.66 -5.37
CA GLU A 32 -1.55 -7.84 -5.88
C GLU A 32 -0.72 -8.50 -4.78
N PHE A 33 -0.05 -7.72 -3.94
CA PHE A 33 0.77 -8.22 -2.84
C PHE A 33 -0.06 -8.97 -1.79
N PHE A 34 -1.17 -8.38 -1.33
CA PHE A 34 -2.05 -9.00 -0.32
C PHE A 34 -3.11 -9.94 -0.91
N ARG A 35 -3.16 -10.12 -2.23
CA ARG A 35 -3.94 -11.20 -2.83
C ARG A 35 -3.40 -12.57 -2.43
N ASP A 36 -2.12 -12.67 -2.17
CA ASP A 36 -1.49 -13.84 -1.58
C ASP A 36 -2.05 -14.11 -0.18
N ASN A 37 -2.49 -15.36 0.06
CA ASN A 37 -3.15 -15.72 1.32
C ASN A 37 -2.18 -15.80 2.50
N GLU A 38 -0.93 -16.21 2.27
CA GLU A 38 0.08 -16.29 3.33
C GLU A 38 0.41 -14.89 3.85
N ARG A 39 0.63 -13.93 2.95
CA ARG A 39 0.90 -12.53 3.30
C ARG A 39 -0.29 -11.88 3.99
N PHE A 40 -1.49 -12.16 3.50
CA PHE A 40 -2.72 -11.63 4.11
C PHE A 40 -2.94 -12.17 5.52
N ALA A 41 -2.85 -13.50 5.69
CA ALA A 41 -3.02 -14.14 6.99
C ALA A 41 -1.97 -13.68 8.00
N ASP A 42 -0.72 -13.51 7.58
CA ASP A 42 0.37 -13.10 8.46
C ASP A 42 0.12 -11.74 9.11
N VAL A 43 -0.40 -10.75 8.36
CA VAL A 43 -0.73 -9.44 8.93
C VAL A 43 -1.79 -9.56 10.04
N PHE A 44 -2.84 -10.33 9.83
CA PHE A 44 -3.86 -10.53 10.85
C PHE A 44 -3.35 -11.35 12.03
N ASN A 45 -2.62 -12.43 11.76
CA ASN A 45 -2.04 -13.27 12.81
C ASN A 45 -1.06 -12.47 13.70
N SER A 46 -0.28 -11.58 13.08
CA SER A 46 0.68 -10.74 13.81
C SER A 46 0.00 -9.71 14.71
N PHE A 47 -0.95 -8.94 14.18
CA PHE A 47 -1.52 -7.81 14.93
C PHE A 47 -2.75 -8.13 15.76
N LEU A 48 -3.62 -9.05 15.34
CA LEU A 48 -4.80 -9.42 16.12
C LEU A 48 -4.58 -10.63 17.02
N PHE A 49 -3.72 -11.54 16.60
CA PHE A 49 -3.53 -12.81 17.32
C PHE A 49 -2.13 -12.98 17.89
N GLN A 50 -1.39 -11.86 18.03
CA GLN A 50 -0.08 -11.81 18.71
C GLN A 50 0.92 -12.86 18.17
N GLY A 51 0.95 -13.03 16.85
CA GLY A 51 1.82 -13.98 16.16
C GLY A 51 1.35 -15.43 16.20
N THR A 52 0.18 -15.72 16.78
CA THR A 52 -0.42 -17.06 16.73
C THR A 52 -1.07 -17.29 15.37
N ASN A 53 -0.76 -18.40 14.70
CA ASN A 53 -1.34 -18.81 13.41
C ASN A 53 -2.79 -19.26 13.56
N ARG A 54 -3.69 -18.31 13.81
CA ARG A 54 -5.13 -18.57 13.93
C ARG A 54 -5.84 -18.59 12.60
N ILE A 55 -5.31 -17.83 11.63
CA ILE A 55 -5.82 -17.83 10.26
C ILE A 55 -4.90 -18.70 9.43
N ALA A 56 -5.45 -19.79 8.92
CA ALA A 56 -4.76 -20.68 8.00
C ALA A 56 -4.89 -20.14 6.56
N PRO A 57 -3.79 -19.85 5.86
CA PRO A 57 -3.85 -19.25 4.52
C PRO A 57 -4.67 -20.06 3.51
N GLU A 58 -4.63 -21.39 3.62
CA GLU A 58 -5.36 -22.33 2.76
C GLU A 58 -6.88 -22.29 2.93
N GLU A 59 -7.36 -21.78 4.06
CA GLU A 59 -8.79 -21.63 4.33
C GLU A 59 -9.35 -20.31 3.80
N LEU A 60 -8.49 -19.35 3.41
CA LEU A 60 -8.91 -18.04 2.97
C LEU A 60 -9.39 -18.05 1.51
N GLN A 61 -10.57 -17.47 1.29
CA GLN A 61 -11.17 -17.26 -0.03
C GLN A 61 -11.43 -15.78 -0.27
N GLU A 62 -10.98 -15.25 -1.41
CA GLU A 62 -11.25 -13.89 -1.83
C GLU A 62 -12.72 -13.75 -2.24
N MET A 63 -13.38 -12.71 -1.77
CA MET A 63 -14.74 -12.38 -2.18
C MET A 63 -14.72 -11.30 -3.26
N ASP A 64 -15.54 -11.46 -4.29
CA ASP A 64 -15.80 -10.40 -5.25
C ASP A 64 -16.52 -9.24 -4.55
N THR A 65 -15.83 -8.11 -4.39
CA THR A 65 -16.31 -6.92 -3.69
C THR A 65 -17.41 -6.16 -4.46
N ASN A 66 -17.73 -6.59 -5.68
CA ASN A 66 -18.82 -6.01 -6.51
C ASN A 66 -20.24 -6.37 -6.05
N VAL A 67 -20.40 -6.91 -4.85
CA VAL A 67 -21.73 -7.33 -4.38
C VAL A 67 -22.62 -6.13 -4.03
N SER A 68 -23.64 -6.02 -4.80
CA SER A 68 -24.78 -5.08 -4.83
C SER A 68 -25.14 -4.41 -3.52
N ALA A 69 -24.83 -3.14 -3.41
CA ALA A 69 -25.34 -2.24 -2.38
C ALA A 69 -26.76 -1.73 -2.74
N SER A 70 -27.70 -2.63 -3.01
CA SER A 70 -29.06 -2.26 -3.44
C SER A 70 -29.90 -1.54 -2.38
N ILE A 71 -29.41 -1.49 -1.13
CA ILE A 71 -30.11 -0.88 0.03
C ILE A 71 -29.60 0.53 0.32
N LEU A 72 -28.49 0.95 -0.27
CA LEU A 72 -27.81 2.22 0.04
C LEU A 72 -28.16 3.30 -0.96
N SER A 73 -28.15 4.57 -0.51
CA SER A 73 -28.26 5.72 -1.41
C SER A 73 -27.15 5.69 -2.48
N ARG A 74 -27.42 6.31 -3.64
CA ARG A 74 -26.44 6.36 -4.74
C ARG A 74 -25.08 6.90 -4.29
N GLU A 75 -25.09 7.94 -3.46
CA GLU A 75 -23.86 8.58 -2.95
C GLU A 75 -23.05 7.61 -2.08
N LEU A 76 -23.73 6.86 -1.20
CA LEU A 76 -23.08 5.87 -0.34
C LEU A 76 -22.55 4.69 -1.17
N GLN A 77 -23.28 4.28 -2.22
CA GLN A 77 -22.82 3.27 -3.17
C GLN A 77 -21.57 3.72 -3.93
N GLU A 78 -21.47 5.00 -4.31
CA GLU A 78 -20.28 5.52 -4.98
C GLU A 78 -19.08 5.58 -4.04
N VAL A 79 -19.27 5.96 -2.78
CA VAL A 79 -18.20 5.93 -1.77
C VAL A 79 -17.69 4.51 -1.58
N LEU A 80 -18.61 3.53 -1.52
CA LEU A 80 -18.26 2.11 -1.34
C LEU A 80 -17.62 1.49 -2.59
N LYS A 81 -18.04 1.89 -3.80
CA LYS A 81 -17.45 1.42 -5.07
C LYS A 81 -16.03 1.93 -5.29
N ARG A 82 -15.66 3.06 -4.70
CA ARG A 82 -14.31 3.62 -4.79
C ARG A 82 -13.30 2.89 -3.94
N THR A 83 -13.73 1.98 -3.06
CA THR A 83 -12.84 1.27 -2.16
C THR A 83 -12.30 0.00 -2.79
N ARG A 84 -11.01 -0.03 -2.96
CA ARG A 84 -10.26 -1.21 -3.43
C ARG A 84 -9.74 -2.04 -2.26
N ASP A 85 -10.62 -2.29 -1.29
CA ASP A 85 -10.30 -3.09 -0.12
C ASP A 85 -10.08 -4.56 -0.49
N ILE A 86 -9.27 -5.26 0.27
CA ILE A 86 -9.15 -6.71 0.16
C ILE A 86 -10.00 -7.33 1.26
N VAL A 87 -10.91 -8.21 0.84
CA VAL A 87 -11.81 -8.93 1.74
C VAL A 87 -11.67 -10.42 1.50
N LYS A 88 -11.38 -11.17 2.54
CA LYS A 88 -11.30 -12.63 2.51
C LYS A 88 -12.16 -13.23 3.61
N PHE A 89 -12.62 -14.45 3.38
CA PHE A 89 -13.41 -15.23 4.32
C PHE A 89 -12.68 -16.54 4.61
N ASP A 90 -12.71 -16.98 5.85
CA ASP A 90 -12.26 -18.32 6.19
C ASP A 90 -13.35 -19.38 5.93
N SER A 91 -13.01 -20.64 6.16
CA SER A 91 -13.93 -21.78 6.00
C SER A 91 -15.17 -21.72 6.93
N HIS A 92 -15.11 -20.95 8.01
CA HIS A 92 -16.22 -20.71 8.93
C HIS A 92 -17.07 -19.50 8.56
N GLY A 93 -16.63 -18.72 7.54
CA GLY A 93 -17.29 -17.52 7.07
C GLY A 93 -16.86 -16.23 7.81
N THR A 94 -15.84 -16.28 8.68
CA THR A 94 -15.29 -15.09 9.32
C THR A 94 -14.76 -14.14 8.27
N CYS A 95 -15.15 -12.87 8.36
CA CYS A 95 -14.75 -11.83 7.42
C CYS A 95 -13.47 -11.14 7.91
N TYR A 96 -12.46 -11.11 7.07
CA TYR A 96 -11.23 -10.34 7.29
C TYR A 96 -11.10 -9.30 6.19
N ARG A 97 -10.90 -8.03 6.58
CA ARG A 97 -10.80 -6.91 5.65
C ARG A 97 -9.58 -6.06 5.95
N ILE A 98 -8.81 -5.73 4.91
CA ILE A 98 -7.78 -4.69 4.98
C ILE A 98 -8.30 -3.45 4.26
N LEU A 99 -8.44 -2.36 5.00
CA LEU A 99 -8.63 -1.00 4.50
C LEU A 99 -7.28 -0.31 4.37
N GLY A 100 -7.20 0.72 3.52
CA GLY A 100 -5.98 1.50 3.40
C GLY A 100 -5.07 1.07 2.24
N ILE A 101 -5.62 0.34 1.26
CA ILE A 101 -4.93 0.01 0.03
C ILE A 101 -5.02 1.16 -0.98
N GLU A 102 -6.02 2.05 -0.85
CA GLU A 102 -6.16 3.24 -1.69
C GLU A 102 -5.41 4.43 -1.09
N HIS A 103 -4.41 4.96 -1.80
CA HIS A 103 -3.75 6.28 -1.62
C HIS A 103 -3.67 6.80 -0.18
N GLN A 104 -3.45 5.92 0.79
CA GLN A 104 -3.35 6.30 2.20
C GLN A 104 -1.96 6.88 2.53
N GLN A 105 -1.44 7.69 1.61
CA GLN A 105 -0.42 8.68 1.91
C GLN A 105 -1.01 9.87 2.68
N HIS A 106 -2.36 9.96 2.72
CA HIS A 106 -3.09 11.00 3.44
C HIS A 106 -3.98 10.40 4.53
N ILE A 107 -4.06 11.09 5.64
CA ILE A 107 -4.89 10.69 6.77
C ILE A 107 -6.36 10.86 6.40
N HIS A 108 -7.14 9.81 6.61
CA HIS A 108 -8.59 9.85 6.37
C HIS A 108 -9.31 10.04 7.70
N TYR A 109 -9.64 11.29 8.02
CA TYR A 109 -10.24 11.67 9.31
C TYR A 109 -11.60 11.01 9.62
N ALA A 110 -12.28 10.42 8.65
CA ALA A 110 -13.51 9.66 8.86
C ALA A 110 -13.28 8.13 8.82
N MET A 111 -12.07 7.64 9.11
CA MET A 111 -11.75 6.21 9.02
C MET A 111 -12.58 5.33 9.97
N PRO A 112 -12.81 5.69 11.24
CA PRO A 112 -13.67 4.89 12.13
C PRO A 112 -15.11 4.76 11.61
N LEU A 113 -15.68 5.86 11.10
CA LEU A 113 -17.01 5.84 10.50
C LEU A 113 -17.05 4.95 9.24
N ARG A 114 -16.03 5.02 8.42
CA ARG A 114 -15.89 4.18 7.23
C ARG A 114 -15.82 2.71 7.61
N THR A 115 -15.01 2.36 8.61
CA THR A 115 -14.92 1.00 9.16
C THR A 115 -16.27 0.49 9.62
N MET A 116 -16.98 1.29 10.43
CA MET A 116 -18.31 0.97 10.93
C MET A 116 -19.31 0.69 9.80
N ILE A 117 -19.31 1.51 8.75
CA ILE A 117 -20.21 1.30 7.60
C ILE A 117 -19.93 -0.04 6.92
N TYR A 118 -18.68 -0.37 6.66
CA TYR A 118 -18.32 -1.63 5.99
C TYR A 118 -18.66 -2.86 6.81
N ASP A 119 -18.40 -2.83 8.10
CA ASP A 119 -18.68 -3.93 8.98
C ASP A 119 -20.19 -4.10 9.16
N SER A 120 -20.94 -3.00 9.31
CA SER A 120 -22.40 -3.01 9.36
C SER A 120 -23.02 -3.62 8.10
N LEU A 121 -22.50 -3.28 6.91
CA LEU A 121 -22.95 -3.87 5.65
C LEU A 121 -22.64 -5.36 5.55
N THR A 122 -21.51 -5.79 6.09
CA THR A 122 -21.13 -7.21 6.13
C THR A 122 -22.09 -7.97 7.05
N TYR A 123 -22.39 -7.45 8.23
CA TYR A 123 -23.37 -8.05 9.15
C TYR A 123 -24.78 -8.06 8.58
N LEU A 124 -25.20 -6.98 7.92
CA LEU A 124 -26.54 -6.91 7.31
C LEU A 124 -26.71 -7.99 6.24
N ARG A 125 -25.76 -8.16 5.34
CA ARG A 125 -25.75 -9.24 4.34
C ARG A 125 -25.82 -10.61 4.97
N HIS A 126 -25.09 -10.79 6.08
CA HIS A 126 -25.08 -12.06 6.80
C HIS A 126 -26.46 -12.35 7.38
N ALA A 127 -27.08 -11.36 8.05
CA ALA A 127 -28.42 -11.48 8.59
C ALA A 127 -29.47 -11.78 7.48
N GLU A 128 -29.40 -11.08 6.35
CA GLU A 128 -30.27 -11.36 5.19
C GLU A 128 -30.05 -12.79 4.64
N GLY A 129 -28.79 -13.25 4.58
CA GLY A 129 -28.48 -14.62 4.17
C GLY A 129 -29.09 -15.66 5.10
N ILE A 130 -29.04 -15.44 6.41
CA ILE A 130 -29.70 -16.26 7.43
C ILE A 130 -31.19 -16.23 7.20
N GLY A 131 -31.79 -15.04 7.06
CA GLY A 131 -33.22 -14.88 6.85
C GLY A 131 -33.73 -15.57 5.59
N ARG A 132 -33.00 -15.49 4.47
CA ARG A 132 -33.33 -16.22 3.24
C ARG A 132 -33.32 -17.73 3.44
N ARG A 133 -32.30 -18.29 4.11
CA ARG A 133 -32.23 -19.71 4.43
C ARG A 133 -33.37 -20.14 5.34
N ASN A 134 -33.60 -19.41 6.43
CA ASN A 134 -34.70 -19.72 7.37
C ASN A 134 -36.06 -19.71 6.70
N ARG A 135 -36.31 -18.75 5.79
CA ARG A 135 -37.57 -18.65 5.03
C ARG A 135 -37.71 -19.80 4.03
N LYS A 136 -36.65 -20.10 3.27
CA LYS A 136 -36.66 -21.20 2.30
C LYS A 136 -36.91 -22.54 2.98
N ASP A 137 -36.27 -22.78 4.11
CA ASP A 137 -36.33 -24.06 4.83
C ASP A 137 -37.50 -24.12 5.86
N ARG A 138 -38.33 -23.08 5.92
CA ARG A 138 -39.49 -22.97 6.85
C ARG A 138 -39.10 -23.19 8.32
N ARG A 139 -37.96 -22.57 8.76
CA ARG A 139 -37.36 -22.83 10.08
C ARG A 139 -37.88 -21.97 11.22
N TYR A 140 -38.71 -20.94 10.92
CA TYR A 140 -39.29 -20.07 11.96
C TYR A 140 -40.31 -20.82 12.82
N ARG A 141 -40.22 -20.62 14.13
CA ARG A 141 -41.10 -21.24 15.12
C ARG A 141 -42.06 -20.25 15.75
N THR A 142 -41.73 -18.96 15.73
CA THR A 142 -42.57 -17.89 16.31
C THR A 142 -42.74 -16.75 15.30
N VAL A 143 -43.73 -15.89 15.58
CA VAL A 143 -43.97 -14.67 14.79
C VAL A 143 -42.76 -13.71 14.87
N ASP A 144 -42.10 -13.61 16.05
CA ASP A 144 -40.96 -12.74 16.26
C ASP A 144 -39.78 -13.18 15.40
N GLU A 145 -39.52 -14.49 15.29
CA GLU A 145 -38.50 -15.03 14.39
C GLU A 145 -38.82 -14.74 12.92
N PHE A 146 -40.06 -14.82 12.54
CA PHE A 146 -40.53 -14.52 11.17
C PHE A 146 -40.34 -13.02 10.84
N LEU A 147 -40.74 -12.13 11.74
CA LEU A 147 -40.63 -10.68 11.57
C LEU A 147 -39.20 -10.20 11.57
N SER A 148 -38.36 -10.74 12.46
CA SER A 148 -36.92 -10.40 12.51
C SER A 148 -36.10 -11.03 11.40
N GLY A 149 -36.58 -12.08 10.76
CA GLY A 149 -35.85 -12.89 9.80
C GLY A 149 -34.74 -13.77 10.43
N MET A 150 -34.61 -13.73 11.76
CA MET A 150 -33.61 -14.50 12.52
C MET A 150 -34.27 -15.34 13.59
N ARG A 151 -33.79 -16.56 13.78
CA ARG A 151 -34.20 -17.43 14.88
C ARG A 151 -33.45 -17.05 16.15
N LYS A 152 -33.97 -17.35 17.31
CA LYS A 152 -33.34 -17.12 18.62
C LYS A 152 -31.96 -17.71 18.72
N GLY A 153 -31.69 -18.81 18.03
CA GLY A 153 -30.39 -19.51 18.01
C GLY A 153 -29.42 -19.05 16.93
N ASP A 154 -29.85 -18.23 15.99
CA ASP A 154 -29.00 -17.76 14.91
C ASP A 154 -27.92 -16.80 15.45
N ARG A 155 -26.74 -16.83 14.85
CA ARG A 155 -25.61 -15.97 15.22
C ARG A 155 -25.00 -15.38 13.95
N LEU A 156 -24.58 -14.12 14.05
CA LEU A 156 -23.72 -13.50 13.05
C LEU A 156 -22.29 -13.98 13.21
N ILE A 157 -21.57 -14.05 12.12
CA ILE A 157 -20.15 -14.38 12.09
C ILE A 157 -19.35 -13.08 12.19
N PRO A 158 -18.25 -13.04 12.96
CA PRO A 158 -17.47 -11.80 13.15
C PRO A 158 -16.88 -11.28 11.85
N CYS A 159 -16.73 -9.96 11.79
CA CYS A 159 -15.94 -9.26 10.79
C CYS A 159 -14.78 -8.53 11.50
N TYR A 160 -13.58 -8.73 11.04
CA TYR A 160 -12.39 -8.04 11.53
C TYR A 160 -11.85 -7.12 10.44
N THR A 161 -11.97 -5.83 10.65
CA THR A 161 -11.44 -4.83 9.73
C THR A 161 -10.18 -4.22 10.30
N MET A 162 -9.10 -4.29 9.55
CA MET A 162 -7.80 -3.71 9.85
C MET A 162 -7.54 -2.54 8.91
N VAL A 163 -6.97 -1.46 9.43
CA VAL A 163 -6.54 -0.30 8.65
C VAL A 163 -5.02 -0.26 8.64
N ILE A 164 -4.41 -0.17 7.44
CA ILE A 164 -2.96 0.01 7.28
C ILE A 164 -2.74 1.40 6.68
N TYR A 165 -2.09 2.26 7.44
CA TYR A 165 -1.69 3.59 7.00
C TYR A 165 -0.24 3.56 6.50
N TRP A 166 -0.05 3.89 5.22
CA TRP A 166 1.23 3.87 4.52
C TRP A 166 1.88 5.26 4.38
N GLY A 167 1.29 6.30 4.96
CA GLY A 167 1.79 7.66 4.84
C GLY A 167 3.10 7.89 5.59
N GLU A 168 3.86 8.89 5.14
CA GLU A 168 5.11 9.32 5.76
C GLU A 168 4.86 10.08 7.07
N GLU A 169 3.80 10.89 7.10
CA GLU A 169 3.41 11.67 8.28
C GLU A 169 2.85 10.78 9.39
N LYS A 170 2.98 11.22 10.64
CA LYS A 170 2.35 10.53 11.78
C LYS A 170 0.84 10.60 11.68
N TRP A 171 0.18 9.52 12.13
CA TRP A 171 -1.28 9.51 12.19
C TRP A 171 -1.79 10.47 13.30
N ASP A 172 -2.46 11.53 12.90
CA ASP A 172 -3.12 12.49 13.79
C ASP A 172 -4.66 12.42 13.73
N GLY A 173 -5.20 11.48 12.96
CA GLY A 173 -6.63 11.28 12.80
C GLY A 173 -7.27 10.48 13.95
N PRO A 174 -8.61 10.43 14.00
CA PRO A 174 -9.35 9.65 14.98
C PRO A 174 -9.04 8.14 14.83
N ARG A 175 -8.93 7.46 15.97
CA ARG A 175 -8.70 6.01 16.05
C ARG A 175 -9.99 5.23 16.30
N SER A 176 -10.99 5.93 16.88
CA SER A 176 -12.31 5.37 17.16
C SER A 176 -13.41 6.35 16.78
N LEU A 177 -14.65 5.88 16.74
CA LEU A 177 -15.82 6.71 16.49
C LEU A 177 -16.01 7.73 17.62
N GLY A 178 -15.66 7.37 18.86
CA GLY A 178 -15.67 8.23 20.02
C GLY A 178 -14.81 9.49 19.84
N ASP A 179 -13.64 9.35 19.18
CA ASP A 179 -12.76 10.49 18.88
C ASP A 179 -13.40 11.49 17.91
N MET A 180 -14.46 11.08 17.20
CA MET A 180 -15.19 11.90 16.24
C MET A 180 -16.45 12.55 16.83
N MET A 181 -16.81 12.20 18.08
CA MET A 181 -18.08 12.64 18.68
C MET A 181 -17.91 13.94 19.48
N GLU A 182 -18.87 14.84 19.32
CA GLU A 182 -19.02 16.03 20.17
C GLU A 182 -19.96 15.72 21.34
N PHE A 183 -19.40 15.43 22.50
CA PHE A 183 -20.17 15.12 23.71
C PHE A 183 -20.50 16.39 24.50
N GLY A 184 -21.23 17.32 24.02
CA GLY A 184 -21.71 18.59 24.60
C GLY A 184 -21.31 18.96 26.05
N GLY A 185 -21.16 20.26 26.31
CA GLY A 185 -20.44 20.86 27.44
C GLY A 185 -20.96 20.71 28.89
N ARG A 186 -21.81 19.75 29.23
CA ARG A 186 -22.20 19.41 30.61
C ARG A 186 -21.94 17.97 30.98
N GLY A 187 -20.69 17.49 30.79
CA GLY A 187 -20.32 16.10 31.07
C GLY A 187 -21.13 15.12 30.22
N GLY A 188 -21.26 15.48 28.95
CA GLY A 188 -22.11 14.73 28.03
C GLY A 188 -21.95 13.22 28.18
N ASN A 189 -22.97 12.46 27.89
CA ASN A 189 -23.13 11.03 28.13
C ASN A 189 -22.10 10.13 27.45
N ALA A 190 -20.82 10.55 27.36
CA ALA A 190 -19.72 9.76 26.82
C ALA A 190 -19.60 8.38 27.48
N ALA A 191 -19.92 8.30 28.77
CA ALA A 191 -19.91 7.02 29.52
C ALA A 191 -20.96 6.00 29.02
N HIS A 192 -21.97 6.44 28.29
CA HIS A 192 -23.01 5.58 27.70
C HIS A 192 -22.85 5.36 26.18
N PHE A 193 -21.84 6.00 25.58
CA PHE A 193 -21.53 5.81 24.17
C PHE A 193 -20.80 4.49 23.99
N GLN A 194 -21.29 3.64 23.08
CA GLN A 194 -20.59 2.43 22.67
C GLN A 194 -19.67 2.81 21.50
N ASP A 195 -18.39 2.83 21.79
CA ASP A 195 -17.40 3.18 20.81
C ASP A 195 -17.19 2.09 19.75
N TYR A 196 -16.71 2.52 18.59
CA TYR A 196 -16.43 1.63 17.46
C TYR A 196 -15.17 2.09 16.73
N GLY A 197 -14.40 1.11 16.24
CA GLY A 197 -13.19 1.38 15.47
C GLY A 197 -12.72 0.15 14.71
N PRO A 198 -11.65 0.28 13.94
CA PRO A 198 -11.01 -0.86 13.31
C PRO A 198 -10.45 -1.83 14.35
N ALA A 199 -10.41 -3.11 14.01
CA ALA A 199 -9.79 -4.13 14.86
C ALA A 199 -8.31 -3.84 15.14
N ALA A 200 -7.61 -3.23 14.17
CA ALA A 200 -6.29 -2.64 14.35
C ALA A 200 -6.10 -1.48 13.37
N LEU A 201 -5.39 -0.43 13.80
CA LEU A 201 -4.84 0.63 12.95
C LEU A 201 -3.30 0.53 13.00
N ILE A 202 -2.70 0.18 11.87
CA ILE A 202 -1.26 -0.01 11.72
C ILE A 202 -0.72 1.21 10.98
N CYS A 203 0.14 1.99 11.63
CA CYS A 203 0.86 3.11 11.03
C CYS A 203 2.29 2.64 10.72
N VAL A 204 2.60 2.42 9.43
CA VAL A 204 3.86 1.77 9.02
C VAL A 204 5.09 2.56 9.44
N ASN A 205 5.02 3.89 9.37
CA ASN A 205 6.11 4.80 9.79
C ASN A 205 6.32 4.90 11.31
N GLU A 206 5.37 4.40 12.12
CA GLU A 206 5.41 4.44 13.58
C GLU A 206 5.77 3.07 14.19
N LEU A 207 5.98 2.03 13.36
CA LEU A 207 6.34 0.70 13.84
C LEU A 207 7.78 0.66 14.36
N GLU A 208 7.94 0.29 15.62
CA GLU A 208 9.24 0.03 16.24
C GLU A 208 9.66 -1.44 16.06
N GLU A 209 8.70 -2.36 16.01
CA GLU A 209 8.90 -3.78 15.82
C GLU A 209 8.05 -4.32 14.66
N TYR A 210 8.56 -5.33 13.99
CA TYR A 210 7.89 -5.98 12.87
C TYR A 210 7.52 -7.42 13.25
N PRO A 211 6.32 -7.66 13.80
CA PRO A 211 5.95 -8.97 14.36
C PRO A 211 5.62 -10.02 13.30
N PHE A 212 5.99 -9.79 12.06
CA PHE A 212 5.63 -10.63 10.92
C PHE A 212 6.48 -11.90 10.84
N GLN A 213 5.84 -13.01 10.52
CA GLN A 213 6.51 -14.29 10.24
C GLN A 213 6.79 -14.48 8.74
N ASN A 214 5.97 -13.91 7.88
CA ASN A 214 6.18 -13.92 6.44
C ASN A 214 7.27 -12.92 6.05
N THR A 215 8.36 -13.42 5.45
CA THR A 215 9.52 -12.62 5.07
C THR A 215 9.17 -11.47 4.12
N ASP A 216 8.25 -11.68 3.16
CA ASP A 216 7.88 -10.64 2.20
C ASP A 216 7.09 -9.51 2.87
N VAL A 217 6.21 -9.83 3.84
CA VAL A 217 5.48 -8.84 4.63
C VAL A 217 6.45 -8.04 5.50
N PHE A 218 7.32 -8.74 6.24
CA PHE A 218 8.37 -8.11 7.03
C PHE A 218 9.20 -7.14 6.19
N GLN A 219 9.72 -7.61 5.04
CA GLN A 219 10.56 -6.80 4.14
C GLN A 219 9.79 -5.63 3.53
N LEU A 220 8.48 -5.77 3.22
CA LEU A 220 7.66 -4.68 2.69
C LEU A 220 7.55 -3.54 3.71
N PHE A 221 7.14 -3.86 4.93
CA PHE A 221 6.96 -2.85 5.99
C PHE A 221 8.28 -2.18 6.35
N GLN A 222 9.34 -2.96 6.50
CA GLN A 222 10.68 -2.44 6.79
C GLN A 222 11.19 -1.55 5.65
N ALA A 223 11.05 -1.96 4.40
CA ALA A 223 11.50 -1.17 3.26
C ALA A 223 10.77 0.17 3.16
N VAL A 224 9.44 0.20 3.36
CA VAL A 224 8.67 1.45 3.36
C VAL A 224 9.11 2.38 4.49
N HIS A 225 9.27 1.84 5.70
CA HIS A 225 9.74 2.62 6.86
C HIS A 225 11.13 3.23 6.59
N GLU A 226 12.10 2.44 6.11
CA GLU A 226 13.47 2.92 5.86
C GLU A 226 13.54 3.92 4.69
N LEU A 227 12.68 3.76 3.69
CA LEU A 227 12.59 4.72 2.59
C LEU A 227 12.07 6.09 3.08
N TYR A 228 11.09 6.12 3.96
CA TYR A 228 10.61 7.38 4.56
C TYR A 228 11.61 7.98 5.54
N LYS A 229 12.17 7.17 6.45
CA LYS A 229 13.07 7.65 7.50
C LYS A 229 14.40 8.17 6.98
N ASN A 230 14.99 7.47 6.02
CA ASN A 230 16.37 7.67 5.59
C ASN A 230 16.53 7.94 4.10
N ALA A 231 15.45 8.06 3.33
CA ALA A 231 15.47 8.09 1.87
C ALA A 231 16.35 6.95 1.27
N GLY A 232 16.37 5.78 1.93
CA GLY A 232 17.19 4.64 1.52
C GLY A 232 18.68 4.76 1.75
N ARG A 233 19.15 5.74 2.55
CA ARG A 233 20.59 5.96 2.80
C ARG A 233 21.24 4.86 3.62
N GLN A 234 20.50 4.29 4.54
CA GLN A 234 20.94 3.19 5.41
C GLN A 234 19.83 2.15 5.42
N MET A 235 19.97 1.15 4.58
CA MET A 235 19.06 0.02 4.56
C MET A 235 19.67 -1.16 5.32
N PRO A 236 18.89 -1.87 6.13
CA PRO A 236 19.36 -3.05 6.85
C PRO A 236 19.64 -4.22 5.89
N GLU A 237 20.55 -5.10 6.27
CA GLU A 237 20.97 -6.28 5.49
C GLU A 237 19.80 -7.19 5.08
N THR A 238 18.72 -7.19 5.87
CA THR A 238 17.48 -7.93 5.56
C THR A 238 16.87 -7.53 4.21
N LEU A 239 17.23 -6.36 3.66
CA LEU A 239 16.79 -5.85 2.37
C LEU A 239 17.81 -6.09 1.23
N GLU A 240 18.89 -6.84 1.46
CA GLU A 240 19.84 -7.24 0.40
C GLU A 240 19.29 -8.30 -0.55
N SER A 241 18.25 -9.03 -0.12
CA SER A 241 17.59 -10.03 -0.96
C SER A 241 16.09 -9.95 -0.77
N VAL A 242 15.43 -9.12 -1.56
CA VAL A 242 13.98 -8.86 -1.50
C VAL A 242 13.31 -9.39 -2.75
N GLY A 243 12.13 -9.99 -2.60
CA GLY A 243 11.31 -10.39 -3.74
C GLY A 243 10.98 -9.18 -4.61
N VAL A 244 11.09 -9.32 -5.93
CA VAL A 244 10.90 -8.19 -6.86
C VAL A 244 9.51 -7.55 -6.72
N MET A 245 8.47 -8.33 -6.42
CA MET A 245 7.12 -7.81 -6.13
C MET A 245 7.16 -6.91 -4.90
N THR A 246 7.77 -7.35 -3.81
CA THR A 246 7.93 -6.62 -2.55
C THR A 246 8.68 -5.31 -2.77
N ALA A 247 9.82 -5.36 -3.47
CA ALA A 247 10.64 -4.18 -3.78
C ALA A 247 9.87 -3.12 -4.59
N TYR A 248 9.17 -3.54 -5.64
CA TYR A 248 8.35 -2.62 -6.45
C TYR A 248 7.11 -2.13 -5.71
N THR A 249 6.54 -2.91 -4.80
CA THR A 249 5.42 -2.48 -3.97
C THR A 249 5.88 -1.39 -3.00
N ALA A 250 6.99 -1.58 -2.30
CA ALA A 250 7.59 -0.57 -1.43
C ALA A 250 7.91 0.72 -2.20
N ALA A 251 8.55 0.61 -3.37
CA ALA A 251 8.87 1.76 -4.21
C ALA A 251 7.64 2.47 -4.77
N ALA A 252 6.54 1.77 -5.02
CA ALA A 252 5.29 2.39 -5.46
C ALA A 252 4.62 3.17 -4.31
N ILE A 253 4.64 2.64 -3.10
CA ILE A 253 4.11 3.31 -1.90
C ILE A 253 4.88 4.60 -1.63
N THR A 254 6.21 4.56 -1.72
CA THR A 254 7.09 5.71 -1.40
C THR A 254 7.36 6.64 -2.59
N GLY A 255 6.76 6.37 -3.75
CA GLY A 255 6.96 7.19 -4.96
C GLY A 255 8.30 6.99 -5.67
N THR A 256 9.15 6.06 -5.21
CA THR A 256 10.54 5.86 -5.68
C THR A 256 10.67 4.79 -6.79
N THR A 257 9.58 4.53 -7.53
CA THR A 257 9.57 3.45 -8.56
C THR A 257 10.52 3.72 -9.72
N LYS A 258 10.71 4.98 -10.11
CA LYS A 258 11.61 5.35 -11.24
C LYS A 258 13.06 5.14 -10.84
N GLU A 259 13.42 5.58 -9.66
CA GLU A 259 14.74 5.48 -9.04
C GLU A 259 15.14 4.01 -8.87
N LEU A 260 14.25 3.18 -8.30
CA LEU A 260 14.46 1.75 -8.16
C LEU A 260 14.70 1.09 -9.53
N ARG A 261 13.86 1.38 -10.53
CA ARG A 261 14.00 0.78 -11.88
C ARG A 261 15.33 1.11 -12.51
N LYS A 262 15.72 2.40 -12.49
CA LYS A 262 17.02 2.86 -13.02
C LYS A 262 18.17 2.16 -12.31
N ALA A 263 18.13 2.15 -10.98
CA ALA A 263 19.18 1.56 -10.17
C ALA A 263 19.33 0.04 -10.36
N LEU A 264 18.21 -0.68 -10.56
CA LEU A 264 18.23 -2.13 -10.86
C LEU A 264 18.86 -2.41 -12.22
N ALA A 265 18.57 -1.58 -13.24
CA ALA A 265 19.22 -1.69 -14.54
C ALA A 265 20.72 -1.44 -14.44
N ASP A 266 21.14 -0.36 -13.77
CA ASP A 266 22.55 0.04 -13.61
C ASP A 266 23.36 -0.95 -12.77
N THR A 267 22.71 -1.67 -11.86
CA THR A 267 23.36 -2.70 -11.01
C THR A 267 23.25 -4.11 -11.57
N GLY A 268 22.71 -4.29 -12.79
CA GLY A 268 22.57 -5.59 -13.45
C GLY A 268 21.59 -6.53 -12.72
N GLN A 269 20.58 -5.98 -12.07
CA GLN A 269 19.57 -6.73 -11.31
C GLN A 269 18.21 -6.81 -12.05
N GLU A 270 18.10 -6.17 -13.21
CA GLU A 270 16.88 -6.18 -14.00
C GLU A 270 16.49 -7.62 -14.40
N GLY A 271 15.23 -7.99 -14.19
CA GLY A 271 14.70 -9.31 -14.54
C GLY A 271 15.03 -10.44 -13.56
N LYS A 272 15.67 -10.15 -12.42
CA LYS A 272 15.85 -11.11 -11.33
C LYS A 272 14.58 -11.29 -10.53
N GLU A 273 14.37 -12.44 -9.93
CA GLU A 273 13.25 -12.73 -9.04
C GLU A 273 13.44 -12.06 -7.67
N ARG A 274 14.67 -11.95 -7.22
CA ARG A 274 15.06 -11.24 -6.00
C ARG A 274 16.11 -10.18 -6.32
N VAL A 275 16.00 -9.05 -5.64
CA VAL A 275 16.84 -7.86 -5.86
C VAL A 275 17.44 -7.38 -4.55
N ASP A 276 18.61 -6.78 -4.65
CA ASP A 276 19.29 -6.10 -3.55
C ASP A 276 18.89 -4.62 -3.53
N MET A 277 17.95 -4.29 -2.64
CA MET A 277 17.45 -2.91 -2.48
C MET A 277 18.52 -2.01 -1.89
N CYS A 278 19.39 -2.52 -1.00
CA CYS A 278 20.46 -1.74 -0.40
C CYS A 278 21.40 -1.19 -1.47
N LYS A 279 21.85 -2.06 -2.36
CA LYS A 279 22.74 -1.69 -3.48
C LYS A 279 22.03 -0.77 -4.49
N ALA A 280 20.77 -1.03 -4.79
CA ALA A 280 19.99 -0.22 -5.72
C ALA A 280 19.81 1.21 -5.22
N PHE A 281 19.39 1.41 -3.97
CA PHE A 281 19.19 2.76 -3.42
C PHE A 281 20.51 3.49 -3.13
N GLN A 282 21.57 2.79 -2.73
CA GLN A 282 22.90 3.39 -2.64
C GLN A 282 23.38 3.93 -4.01
N ARG A 283 23.08 3.23 -5.09
CA ARG A 283 23.39 3.69 -6.44
C ARG A 283 22.60 4.93 -6.82
N ALA A 284 21.27 4.91 -6.59
CA ALA A 284 20.39 6.04 -6.86
C ALA A 284 20.85 7.31 -6.12
N LEU A 285 21.18 7.19 -4.83
CA LEU A 285 21.68 8.31 -4.01
C LEU A 285 23.03 8.87 -4.48
N LYS A 286 23.93 8.02 -4.99
CA LYS A 286 25.20 8.49 -5.57
C LYS A 286 24.96 9.33 -6.82
N GLU A 287 23.99 8.93 -7.65
CA GLU A 287 23.61 9.68 -8.85
C GLU A 287 22.98 11.00 -8.50
N GLU A 288 21.97 11.00 -7.60
CA GLU A 288 21.34 12.24 -7.13
C GLU A 288 22.36 13.24 -6.58
N ARG A 289 23.32 12.78 -5.77
CA ARG A 289 24.40 13.63 -5.27
C ARG A 289 25.31 14.15 -6.39
N ALA A 290 25.56 13.35 -7.42
CA ALA A 290 26.37 13.77 -8.55
C ALA A 290 25.64 14.81 -9.39
N GLU A 291 24.34 14.59 -9.67
CA GLU A 291 23.46 15.52 -10.36
C GLU A 291 23.32 16.84 -9.58
N GLY A 292 23.00 16.80 -8.28
CA GLY A 292 22.90 17.98 -7.43
C GLY A 292 24.22 18.76 -7.31
N ARG A 293 25.39 18.08 -7.36
CA ARG A 293 26.69 18.76 -7.39
C ARG A 293 26.91 19.50 -8.72
N VAL A 294 26.47 18.93 -9.83
CA VAL A 294 26.55 19.58 -11.16
C VAL A 294 25.61 20.77 -11.20
N GLU A 295 24.35 20.60 -10.78
CA GLU A 295 23.36 21.68 -10.72
C GLU A 295 23.82 22.82 -9.82
N GLY A 296 24.25 22.53 -8.58
CA GLY A 296 24.76 23.54 -7.66
C GLY A 296 26.01 24.27 -8.17
N LYS A 297 26.87 23.58 -8.97
CA LYS A 297 28.00 24.23 -9.64
C LYS A 297 27.51 25.19 -10.73
N VAL A 298 26.54 24.80 -11.53
CA VAL A 298 25.95 25.64 -12.59
C VAL A 298 25.26 26.85 -11.97
N GLU A 299 24.41 26.63 -10.95
CA GLU A 299 23.73 27.72 -10.24
C GLU A 299 24.72 28.71 -9.61
N GLY A 300 25.76 28.21 -8.92
CA GLY A 300 26.82 29.06 -8.35
C GLY A 300 27.58 29.84 -9.41
N GLN A 301 27.87 29.26 -10.58
CA GLN A 301 28.49 29.95 -11.71
C GLN A 301 27.56 31.00 -12.32
N ALA A 302 26.27 30.72 -12.43
CA ALA A 302 25.26 31.63 -12.93
C ALA A 302 25.07 32.83 -11.98
N GLU A 303 25.03 32.59 -10.68
CA GLU A 303 24.92 33.65 -9.66
C GLU A 303 26.17 34.55 -9.66
N MET A 304 27.38 33.94 -9.73
CA MET A 304 28.62 34.69 -9.83
C MET A 304 28.67 35.53 -11.11
N ALA A 305 28.24 34.95 -12.25
CA ALA A 305 28.19 35.69 -13.52
C ALA A 305 27.25 36.90 -13.41
N GLY A 306 26.09 36.72 -12.82
CA GLY A 306 25.12 37.81 -12.60
C GLY A 306 25.67 38.93 -11.70
N ARG A 307 26.40 38.59 -10.65
CA ARG A 307 27.05 39.58 -9.77
C ARG A 307 28.14 40.37 -10.51
N LEU A 308 29.05 39.69 -11.23
CA LEU A 308 30.14 40.33 -11.97
C LEU A 308 29.61 41.31 -13.04
N ILE A 309 28.52 40.95 -13.73
CA ILE A 309 27.90 41.84 -14.71
C ILE A 309 27.28 43.09 -14.02
N LYS A 310 26.64 42.92 -12.87
CA LYS A 310 26.11 44.04 -12.07
C LYS A 310 27.20 44.97 -11.56
N GLU A 311 28.38 44.44 -11.29
CA GLU A 311 29.56 45.23 -10.88
C GLU A 311 30.32 45.88 -12.07
N GLY A 312 29.81 45.74 -13.30
CA GLY A 312 30.30 46.42 -14.48
C GLY A 312 31.32 45.64 -15.29
N VAL A 313 31.53 44.35 -15.02
CA VAL A 313 32.40 43.52 -15.86
C VAL A 313 31.69 43.21 -17.18
N ALA A 314 32.40 43.37 -18.29
CA ALA A 314 31.83 43.14 -19.63
C ALA A 314 31.26 41.70 -19.76
N PRO A 315 30.00 41.54 -20.20
CA PRO A 315 29.34 40.23 -20.30
C PRO A 315 30.15 39.19 -21.10
N GLU A 316 30.82 39.59 -22.17
CA GLU A 316 31.68 38.70 -22.97
C GLU A 316 32.85 38.12 -22.18
N THR A 317 33.43 38.92 -21.28
CA THR A 317 34.57 38.49 -20.41
C THR A 317 34.05 37.49 -19.36
N VAL A 318 32.86 37.76 -18.77
CA VAL A 318 32.21 36.86 -17.81
C VAL A 318 31.87 35.55 -18.48
N ARG A 319 31.29 35.59 -19.69
CA ARG A 319 30.93 34.39 -20.46
C ARG A 319 32.13 33.49 -20.75
N LYS A 320 33.28 34.06 -21.09
CA LYS A 320 34.51 33.31 -21.34
C LYS A 320 35.12 32.67 -20.08
N SER A 321 34.87 33.25 -18.91
CA SER A 321 35.37 32.76 -17.63
C SER A 321 34.44 31.75 -16.93
N THR A 322 33.18 31.72 -17.31
CA THR A 322 32.19 30.75 -16.82
C THR A 322 32.04 29.57 -17.77
N GLN A 323 31.90 28.38 -17.25
CA GLN A 323 31.68 27.15 -18.04
C GLN A 323 30.18 26.92 -18.34
N LEU A 324 29.37 27.99 -18.35
CA LEU A 324 27.93 27.92 -18.61
C LEU A 324 27.63 27.59 -20.08
N SER A 325 26.68 26.73 -20.32
CA SER A 325 26.15 26.46 -21.66
C SER A 325 25.44 27.69 -22.23
N GLU A 326 25.16 27.68 -23.53
CA GLU A 326 24.45 28.79 -24.18
C GLU A 326 23.06 29.03 -23.57
N LYS A 327 22.37 27.95 -23.16
CA LYS A 327 21.05 28.04 -22.55
C LYS A 327 21.12 28.66 -21.15
N GLU A 328 22.03 28.20 -20.33
CA GLU A 328 22.26 28.70 -18.96
C GLU A 328 22.71 30.18 -19.00
N TRP A 329 23.59 30.53 -19.92
CA TRP A 329 24.00 31.91 -20.13
C TRP A 329 22.84 32.82 -20.54
N ALA A 330 21.93 32.34 -21.45
CA ALA A 330 20.76 33.08 -21.84
C ALA A 330 19.80 33.34 -20.66
N GLU A 331 19.67 32.36 -19.74
CA GLU A 331 18.88 32.53 -18.51
C GLU A 331 19.49 33.58 -17.58
N VAL A 332 20.82 33.60 -17.39
CA VAL A 332 21.50 34.65 -16.64
C VAL A 332 21.25 36.03 -17.23
N MET A 333 21.41 36.19 -18.53
CA MET A 333 21.16 37.46 -19.21
C MET A 333 19.71 37.92 -19.10
N LYS A 334 18.76 37.01 -19.18
CA LYS A 334 17.34 37.29 -19.00
C LYS A 334 16.99 37.73 -17.58
N SER A 335 17.69 37.25 -16.57
CA SER A 335 17.48 37.62 -15.17
C SER A 335 18.06 39.01 -14.82
N LEU A 336 18.90 39.57 -15.68
CA LEU A 336 19.58 40.85 -15.48
C LEU A 336 18.90 42.04 -16.24
N GLY A 337 18.04 41.73 -17.21
CA GLY A 337 17.28 42.72 -18.01
C GLY A 337 15.85 42.74 -17.59
#